data_60c287faa94d33c19b80cf146a0e2f1c
#
_entry.id   60c287faa94d33c19b80cf146a0e2f1c
#
_cell.length_a   1.000
_cell.length_b   1.000
_cell.length_c   1.000
_cell.angle_alpha   90.00
_cell.angle_beta   90.00
_cell.angle_gamma   90.00
#
_symmetry.space_group_name_H-M   'P 1'
#
loop_
_entity.id
_entity.type
_entity.pdbx_description
1 polymer ?
#
loop_
_entity_poly.entity_id
_entity_poly.type
_entity_poly.pdbx_seq_one_letter_code
_entity_poly.pdbx_strand_id
1 'polypeptide(L)' 'MSRYDEMNSMLEELEPDINKFYEKGNKAAGTRARKTLQAMKKKAQEIRLEIQDMKNNGDV' A
#
# COMPACT_ATOMS: atom_id res chain seq x y z
N MET A 1 15.68 -2.32 3.16
CA MET A 1 14.49 -1.43 3.17
C MET A 1 13.57 -1.82 4.32
N SER A 2 13.00 -0.84 4.99
CA SER A 2 12.06 -1.12 6.07
C SER A 2 10.66 -1.36 5.52
N ARG A 3 9.79 -1.91 6.35
CA ARG A 3 8.37 -2.07 5.98
C ARG A 3 7.72 -0.71 5.73
N TYR A 4 8.15 0.31 6.48
CA TYR A 4 7.66 1.68 6.26
C TYR A 4 8.04 2.15 4.85
N ASP A 5 9.28 1.92 4.43
CA ASP A 5 9.74 2.33 3.11
C ASP A 5 8.97 1.62 1.99
N GLU A 6 8.65 0.34 2.19
CA GLU A 6 7.83 -0.41 1.23
C GLU A 6 6.45 0.22 1.06
N MET A 7 5.80 0.57 2.18
CA MET A 7 4.48 1.21 2.12
C MET A 7 4.56 2.59 1.50
N ASN A 8 5.62 3.34 1.82
CA ASN A 8 5.82 4.67 1.29
C ASN A 8 6.02 4.64 -0.24
N SER A 9 6.77 3.66 -0.73
CA SER A 9 6.96 3.48 -2.18
C SER A 9 5.64 3.20 -2.88
N MET A 10 4.78 2.40 -2.27
CA MET A 10 3.46 2.11 -2.82
C MET A 10 2.58 3.36 -2.84
N LEU A 11 2.69 4.17 -1.80
CA LEU A 11 1.94 5.42 -1.70
C LEU A 11 2.38 6.40 -2.79
N GLU A 12 3.67 6.50 -3.05
CA GLU A 12 4.20 7.35 -4.11
C GLU A 12 3.72 6.91 -5.49
N GLU A 13 3.65 5.60 -5.71
CA GLU A 13 3.13 5.04 -6.95
C GLU A 13 1.65 5.35 -7.12
N LEU A 14 0.90 5.33 -6.02
CA LEU A 14 -0.54 5.57 -6.01
C LEU A 14 -0.90 7.03 -6.29
N GLU A 15 -0.10 7.96 -5.81
CA GLU A 15 -0.41 9.40 -5.85
C GLU A 15 -0.84 9.94 -7.22
N PRO A 16 -0.04 9.75 -8.30
CA PRO A 16 -0.44 10.32 -9.59
C PRO A 16 -1.75 9.72 -10.12
N ASP A 17 -1.99 8.45 -9.88
CA ASP A 17 -3.20 7.80 -10.37
C ASP A 17 -4.44 8.26 -9.61
N ILE A 18 -4.36 8.40 -8.30
CA ILE A 18 -5.46 8.92 -7.50
C ILE A 18 -5.79 10.36 -7.93
N ASN A 19 -4.76 11.19 -8.07
CA ASN A 19 -4.97 12.58 -8.46
C ASN A 19 -5.61 12.70 -9.84
N LYS A 20 -5.15 11.92 -10.81
CA LYS A 20 -5.73 11.93 -12.15
C LYS A 20 -7.17 11.47 -12.16
N PHE A 21 -7.49 10.48 -11.34
CA PHE A 21 -8.87 9.99 -11.26
C PHE A 21 -9.80 11.04 -10.67
N TYR A 22 -9.45 11.59 -9.50
CA TYR A 22 -10.33 12.53 -8.81
C TYR A 22 -10.38 13.91 -9.48
N GLU A 23 -9.27 14.37 -10.02
CA GLU A 23 -9.23 15.70 -10.62
C GLU A 23 -9.68 15.73 -12.07
N LYS A 24 -9.42 14.69 -12.83
CA LYS A 24 -9.68 14.67 -14.28
C LYS A 24 -10.64 13.57 -14.74
N GLY A 25 -11.10 12.73 -13.82
CA GLY A 25 -12.00 11.65 -14.16
C GLY A 25 -11.37 10.61 -15.07
N ASN A 26 -10.04 10.44 -14.99
CA ASN A 26 -9.32 9.49 -15.82
C ASN A 26 -9.59 8.06 -15.35
N LYS A 27 -10.39 7.33 -16.12
CA LYS A 27 -10.81 5.97 -15.75
C LYS A 27 -9.65 4.98 -15.70
N ALA A 28 -8.69 5.10 -16.59
CA ALA A 28 -7.52 4.22 -16.60
C ALA A 28 -6.69 4.43 -15.33
N ALA A 29 -6.55 5.68 -14.89
CA ALA A 29 -5.86 5.99 -13.64
C ALA A 29 -6.60 5.40 -12.44
N GLY A 30 -7.93 5.41 -12.46
CA GLY A 30 -8.75 4.80 -11.42
C GLY A 30 -8.50 3.30 -11.33
N THR A 31 -8.39 2.62 -12.47
CA THR A 31 -8.11 1.19 -12.52
C THR A 31 -6.72 0.89 -11.94
N ARG A 32 -5.71 1.68 -12.30
CA ARG A 32 -4.36 1.51 -11.77
C ARG A 32 -4.33 1.78 -10.27
N ALA A 33 -5.03 2.82 -9.81
CA ALA A 33 -5.10 3.14 -8.39
C ALA A 33 -5.71 1.99 -7.59
N ARG A 34 -6.76 1.36 -8.11
CA ARG A 34 -7.38 0.21 -7.43
C ARG A 34 -6.41 -0.96 -7.31
N LYS A 35 -5.59 -1.20 -8.33
CA LYS A 35 -4.59 -2.28 -8.28
C LYS A 35 -3.53 -1.98 -7.22
N THR A 36 -3.06 -0.74 -7.17
CA THR A 36 -2.07 -0.34 -6.16
C THR A 36 -2.66 -0.45 -4.76
N LEU A 37 -3.92 -0.01 -4.58
CA LEU A 37 -4.60 -0.13 -3.29
C LEU A 37 -4.77 -1.58 -2.86
N GLN A 38 -5.06 -2.48 -3.81
CA GLN A 38 -5.17 -3.90 -3.51
C GLN A 38 -3.82 -4.47 -3.06
N ALA A 39 -2.74 -4.06 -3.71
CA ALA A 39 -1.39 -4.46 -3.32
C ALA A 39 -1.04 -3.91 -1.94
N MET A 40 -1.43 -2.67 -1.64
CA MET A 40 -1.21 -2.06 -0.33
C MET A 40 -1.98 -2.80 0.76
N LYS A 41 -3.20 -3.22 0.46
CA LYS A 41 -4.01 -4.00 1.40
C LYS A 41 -3.31 -5.31 1.76
N LYS A 42 -2.79 -6.01 0.76
CA LYS A 42 -2.06 -7.27 0.97
C LYS A 42 -0.80 -7.04 1.79
N LYS A 43 -0.05 -5.99 1.45
CA LYS A 43 1.18 -5.65 2.18
C LYS A 43 0.87 -5.28 3.63
N ALA A 44 -0.19 -4.50 3.84
CA ALA A 44 -0.60 -4.12 5.20
C ALA A 44 -0.95 -5.36 6.03
N GLN A 45 -1.65 -6.32 5.45
CA GLN A 45 -2.01 -7.55 6.14
C GLN A 45 -0.76 -8.38 6.48
N GLU A 46 0.17 -8.46 5.55
CA GLU A 46 1.44 -9.15 5.74
C GLU A 46 2.22 -8.55 6.92
N ILE A 47 2.28 -7.23 6.97
CA ILE A 47 2.99 -6.53 8.04
C ILE A 47 2.30 -6.73 9.38
N ARG A 48 0.97 -6.67 9.41
CA ARG A 48 0.20 -6.91 10.64
C ARG A 48 0.49 -8.29 11.21
N LEU A 49 0.51 -9.30 10.35
CA LEU A 49 0.79 -10.68 10.77
C LEU A 49 2.22 -10.82 11.27
N GLU A 50 3.16 -10.17 10.61
CA GLU A 50 4.56 -10.18 11.02
C GLU A 50 4.73 -9.57 12.41
N ILE A 51 4.09 -8.41 12.64
CA ILE A 51 4.14 -7.75 13.94
C ILE A 51 3.54 -8.64 15.04
N GLN A 52 2.41 -9.25 14.76
CA GLN A 52 1.74 -10.14 15.70
C GLN A 52 2.65 -11.34 16.05
N ASP A 53 3.27 -11.91 15.03
CA ASP A 53 4.16 -13.05 15.19
C ASP A 53 5.39 -12.69 16.02
N MET A 54 6.01 -11.56 15.76
CA MET A 54 7.17 -11.09 16.50
C MET A 54 6.83 -10.81 17.97
N LYS A 55 5.67 -10.22 18.21
CA LYS A 55 5.20 -9.98 19.59
C LYS A 55 4.95 -11.28 20.33
N ASN A 56 4.35 -12.26 19.67
CA ASN A 56 4.04 -13.55 20.27
C ASN A 56 5.30 -14.36 20.57
N ASN A 57 6.33 -14.20 19.74
CA ASN A 57 7.59 -14.91 19.91
C ASN A 57 8.57 -14.19 20.86
N GLY A 58 8.20 -13.02 21.34
CA GLY A 58 9.05 -12.28 22.26
C GLY A 58 10.24 -11.61 21.60
N ASP A 59 10.16 -11.33 20.30
CA ASP A 59 11.22 -10.65 19.55
C ASP A 59 11.25 -9.15 19.83
N VAL A 60 10.22 -8.65 20.45
CA VAL A 60 10.11 -7.25 20.84
C VAL A 60 9.54 -7.12 22.23
#